data_9f4b9a1d327859d483e750ed90ea2c4d
#
_entry.id   9f4b9a1d327859d483e750ed90ea2c4d
#
_cell.length_a   1.000
_cell.length_b   1.000
_cell.length_c   1.000
_cell.angle_alpha   90.00
_cell.angle_beta   90.00
_cell.angle_gamma   90.00
#
_symmetry.space_group_name_H-M   'P 1'
#
loop_
_entity.id
_entity.type
_entity.pdbx_description
1 polymer ?
#
loop_
_entity_poly.entity_id
_entity_poly.type
_entity_poly.pdbx_seq_one_letter_code
_entity_poly.pdbx_strand_id
1 'polypeptide(L)'
;MSQRKAALQFNVPRQILRDRITGKISPDCVTTGRAPVFSLEEQARIVEHVKSMASYGYGYTRQEVTDLATDFAHTIKIKPRSEEFTLRWFEGFIKRWPELRVVKPRSLEILRAKCGSVANVEKYFASLTEVVLKYNLQDKPHLIFNVDEKGITLNHKPPNVVSGIECTTSSVTSGRSSTTTILGCGSASGFAVPPYFVFEGKRLNNELMKGATPGAVVSDSGWSNTNIFRQYLTDHFLKYIPGRNNDNVLLLLDGHKSHVAVDIIEWAQEHHIIIHVLPAHTSHILQPLDVGCYGPLQRIYDNECHKTIRKNSSVITKYNICELACKAYQKALCPENLQSAFRKTGIYPLDKTVINQDQLKPAEVFTRNEECKETTETTDEPKTDEIQNFFAGRINKLKKMKSENDKKERKTLGKIVSGMPITESEVAEKVKQHVENQGKNKPSNQSCKKTGKQNKKNTSTSASSLTSGPSHTKLGPSNIINKPGPSHKSPKPGPSHIYIDDSMDFSDTDDEDIPEVELCCVCKQFTPNQIRLGVGVELTKWVQCDNYRCKHWTHLKYCTELRAVRRNTKFYCMHCKDME
;
A
#
# COMPACT_ATOMS: atom_id res chain seq x y z
N MET A 1 -35.28 41.19 -40.27
CA MET A 1 -36.12 41.13 -39.04
C MET A 1 -35.49 42.04 -38.00
N SER A 2 -36.26 42.79 -37.21
CA SER A 2 -35.70 43.63 -36.14
C SER A 2 -35.27 42.76 -34.96
N GLN A 3 -34.24 43.18 -34.23
CA GLN A 3 -33.74 42.45 -33.04
C GLN A 3 -34.86 42.18 -32.01
N ARG A 4 -35.83 43.06 -31.84
CA ARG A 4 -37.00 42.85 -30.97
C ARG A 4 -37.88 41.72 -31.46
N LYS A 5 -38.15 41.64 -32.75
CA LYS A 5 -39.00 40.60 -33.36
C LYS A 5 -38.31 39.23 -33.31
N ALA A 6 -36.99 39.18 -33.54
CA ALA A 6 -36.19 37.96 -33.41
C ALA A 6 -36.14 37.46 -31.95
N ALA A 7 -35.93 38.36 -30.98
CA ALA A 7 -35.91 38.03 -29.57
C ALA A 7 -37.21 37.38 -29.09
N LEU A 8 -38.35 37.93 -29.52
CA LEU A 8 -39.67 37.38 -29.22
C LEU A 8 -39.94 36.04 -29.94
N GLN A 9 -39.57 35.93 -31.21
CA GLN A 9 -39.84 34.75 -32.02
C GLN A 9 -39.03 33.50 -31.54
N PHE A 10 -37.78 33.71 -31.12
CA PHE A 10 -36.89 32.61 -30.72
C PHE A 10 -36.74 32.50 -29.22
N ASN A 11 -37.54 33.23 -28.43
CA ASN A 11 -37.49 33.27 -26.97
C ASN A 11 -36.07 33.46 -26.39
N VAL A 12 -35.30 34.37 -27.02
CA VAL A 12 -33.93 34.70 -26.60
C VAL A 12 -33.91 36.13 -26.04
N PRO A 13 -33.29 36.39 -24.86
CA PRO A 13 -33.16 37.72 -24.31
C PRO A 13 -32.53 38.70 -25.35
N ARG A 14 -33.18 39.83 -25.59
CA ARG A 14 -32.72 40.82 -26.58
C ARG A 14 -31.28 41.27 -26.39
N GLN A 15 -30.80 41.35 -25.13
CA GLN A 15 -29.43 41.72 -24.81
C GLN A 15 -28.43 40.68 -25.34
N ILE A 16 -28.73 39.40 -25.22
CA ILE A 16 -27.87 38.30 -25.73
C ILE A 16 -27.73 38.39 -27.26
N LEU A 17 -28.84 38.66 -27.98
CA LEU A 17 -28.79 38.84 -29.43
C LEU A 17 -27.96 40.07 -29.80
N ARG A 18 -28.15 41.19 -29.09
CA ARG A 18 -27.38 42.41 -29.30
C ARG A 18 -25.90 42.22 -29.10
N ASP A 19 -25.50 41.58 -28.00
CA ASP A 19 -24.09 41.36 -27.65
C ASP A 19 -23.38 40.42 -28.65
N ARG A 20 -24.11 39.48 -29.27
CA ARG A 20 -23.61 38.65 -30.36
C ARG A 20 -23.50 39.39 -31.70
N ILE A 21 -24.49 40.20 -32.02
CA ILE A 21 -24.49 41.00 -33.26
C ILE A 21 -23.40 42.10 -33.23
N THR A 22 -23.13 42.65 -32.05
CA THR A 22 -22.08 43.68 -31.87
C THR A 22 -20.68 43.10 -31.67
N GLY A 23 -20.52 41.77 -31.73
CA GLY A 23 -19.24 41.10 -31.54
C GLY A 23 -18.71 41.08 -30.12
N LYS A 24 -19.52 41.54 -29.13
CA LYS A 24 -19.16 41.45 -27.71
C LYS A 24 -19.04 40.02 -27.21
N ILE A 25 -19.85 39.13 -27.76
CA ILE A 25 -19.83 37.69 -27.51
C ILE A 25 -19.77 37.01 -28.88
N SER A 26 -18.83 36.06 -29.06
CA SER A 26 -18.76 35.28 -30.29
C SER A 26 -20.09 34.57 -30.56
N PRO A 27 -20.59 34.55 -31.82
CA PRO A 27 -21.78 33.77 -32.19
C PRO A 27 -21.70 32.31 -31.78
N ASP A 28 -20.52 31.73 -31.81
CA ASP A 28 -20.25 30.30 -31.48
C ASP A 28 -20.11 30.03 -30.00
N CYS A 29 -20.15 31.07 -29.17
CA CYS A 29 -20.08 30.92 -27.72
C CYS A 29 -21.35 30.29 -27.17
N VAL A 30 -21.28 29.01 -26.77
CA VAL A 30 -22.44 28.26 -26.24
C VAL A 30 -22.60 28.47 -24.71
N THR A 31 -21.58 28.95 -24.02
CA THR A 31 -21.60 29.14 -22.58
C THR A 31 -21.77 30.61 -22.21
N THR A 32 -22.74 30.90 -21.30
CA THR A 32 -22.93 32.25 -20.72
C THR A 32 -22.02 32.39 -19.50
N GLY A 33 -21.29 33.51 -19.40
CA GLY A 33 -20.45 33.82 -18.25
C GLY A 33 -19.10 34.44 -18.64
N ARG A 34 -18.27 34.73 -17.64
CA ARG A 34 -16.93 35.27 -17.84
C ARG A 34 -16.05 34.19 -18.53
N ALA A 35 -15.35 34.58 -19.58
CA ALA A 35 -14.42 33.66 -20.26
C ALA A 35 -13.39 33.06 -19.28
N PRO A 36 -13.02 31.80 -19.44
CA PRO A 36 -11.95 31.22 -18.66
C PRO A 36 -10.64 32.03 -18.83
N VAL A 37 -9.84 32.11 -17.79
CA VAL A 37 -8.56 32.83 -17.80
C VAL A 37 -7.58 32.18 -18.79
N PHE A 38 -7.57 30.84 -18.86
CA PHE A 38 -6.77 30.09 -19.81
C PHE A 38 -7.58 29.75 -21.07
N SER A 39 -6.93 29.76 -22.22
CA SER A 39 -7.44 29.20 -23.45
C SER A 39 -7.71 27.68 -23.31
N LEU A 40 -8.43 27.07 -24.23
CA LEU A 40 -8.67 25.64 -24.23
C LEU A 40 -7.35 24.83 -24.38
N GLU A 41 -6.44 25.33 -25.20
CA GLU A 41 -5.12 24.70 -25.42
C GLU A 41 -4.26 24.72 -24.15
N GLU A 42 -4.21 25.86 -23.45
CA GLU A 42 -3.49 25.98 -22.18
C GLU A 42 -4.08 25.07 -21.10
N GLN A 43 -5.42 24.99 -21.03
CA GLN A 43 -6.08 24.06 -20.12
C GLN A 43 -5.81 22.60 -20.49
N ALA A 44 -5.81 22.25 -21.78
CA ALA A 44 -5.48 20.90 -22.23
C ALA A 44 -4.08 20.46 -21.79
N ARG A 45 -3.09 21.36 -21.81
CA ARG A 45 -1.73 21.09 -21.31
C ARG A 45 -1.69 20.84 -19.80
N ILE A 46 -2.48 21.60 -19.02
CA ILE A 46 -2.63 21.34 -17.57
C ILE A 46 -3.24 19.94 -17.36
N VAL A 47 -4.29 19.60 -18.11
CA VAL A 47 -4.98 18.29 -18.04
C VAL A 47 -4.02 17.15 -18.36
N GLU A 48 -3.26 17.25 -19.44
CA GLU A 48 -2.28 16.26 -19.85
C GLU A 48 -1.20 16.07 -18.80
N HIS A 49 -0.67 17.15 -18.24
CA HIS A 49 0.30 17.09 -17.17
C HIS A 49 -0.25 16.43 -15.89
N VAL A 50 -1.46 16.80 -15.46
CA VAL A 50 -2.13 16.21 -14.31
C VAL A 50 -2.35 14.71 -14.50
N LYS A 51 -2.78 14.27 -15.69
CA LYS A 51 -2.91 12.85 -16.04
C LYS A 51 -1.58 12.13 -16.03
N SER A 52 -0.54 12.72 -16.61
CA SER A 52 0.80 12.14 -16.66
C SER A 52 1.37 11.95 -15.25
N MET A 53 1.26 12.96 -14.38
CA MET A 53 1.73 12.88 -13.00
C MET A 53 0.95 11.82 -12.20
N ALA A 54 -0.36 11.73 -12.40
CA ALA A 54 -1.17 10.70 -11.78
C ALA A 54 -0.77 9.29 -12.26
N SER A 55 -0.48 9.10 -13.54
CA SER A 55 -0.03 7.82 -14.09
C SER A 55 1.35 7.39 -13.57
N TYR A 56 2.23 8.35 -13.25
CA TYR A 56 3.52 8.08 -12.61
C TYR A 56 3.40 7.79 -11.09
N GLY A 57 2.20 7.89 -10.51
CA GLY A 57 1.98 7.70 -9.08
C GLY A 57 2.23 8.95 -8.23
N TYR A 58 2.33 10.12 -8.85
CA TYR A 58 2.55 11.44 -8.22
C TYR A 58 1.42 12.42 -8.54
N GLY A 59 0.17 11.92 -8.49
CA GLY A 59 -1.02 12.73 -8.76
C GLY A 59 -1.17 13.90 -7.78
N TYR A 60 -1.77 14.96 -8.25
CA TYR A 60 -2.00 16.20 -7.51
C TYR A 60 -3.33 16.18 -6.76
N THR A 61 -3.35 16.76 -5.58
CA THR A 61 -4.58 17.12 -4.85
C THR A 61 -5.29 18.30 -5.54
N ARG A 62 -6.52 18.58 -5.14
CA ARG A 62 -7.29 19.75 -5.66
C ARG A 62 -6.52 21.05 -5.50
N GLN A 63 -5.89 21.26 -4.33
CA GLN A 63 -5.10 22.45 -4.05
C GLN A 63 -3.86 22.52 -4.93
N GLU A 64 -3.12 21.42 -5.05
CA GLU A 64 -1.91 21.39 -5.87
C GLU A 64 -2.18 21.61 -7.36
N VAL A 65 -3.34 21.19 -7.89
CA VAL A 65 -3.76 21.56 -9.27
C VAL A 65 -4.04 23.05 -9.36
N THR A 66 -4.62 23.65 -8.33
CA THR A 66 -4.86 25.09 -8.27
C THR A 66 -3.56 25.88 -8.21
N ASP A 67 -2.61 25.41 -7.38
CA ASP A 67 -1.26 26.00 -7.26
C ASP A 67 -0.47 25.85 -8.57
N LEU A 68 -0.54 24.69 -9.22
CA LEU A 68 0.06 24.43 -10.53
C LEU A 68 -0.47 25.41 -11.59
N ALA A 69 -1.79 25.60 -11.62
CA ALA A 69 -2.41 26.54 -12.55
C ALA A 69 -2.01 27.98 -12.26
N THR A 70 -1.87 28.35 -10.99
CA THR A 70 -1.36 29.66 -10.56
C THR A 70 0.07 29.90 -11.04
N ASP A 71 0.98 28.95 -10.77
CA ASP A 71 2.35 28.99 -11.23
C ASP A 71 2.45 29.09 -12.76
N PHE A 72 1.62 28.33 -13.46
CA PHE A 72 1.55 28.35 -14.91
C PHE A 72 1.08 29.72 -15.44
N ALA A 73 0.00 30.29 -14.85
CA ALA A 73 -0.49 31.63 -15.23
C ALA A 73 0.54 32.73 -15.00
N HIS A 74 1.33 32.63 -13.92
CA HIS A 74 2.43 33.56 -13.65
C HIS A 74 3.57 33.40 -14.66
N THR A 75 3.89 32.17 -15.05
CA THR A 75 4.97 31.87 -16.03
C THR A 75 4.61 32.44 -17.39
N ILE A 76 3.38 32.23 -17.87
CA ILE A 76 2.93 32.76 -19.17
C ILE A 76 2.41 34.21 -19.09
N LYS A 77 2.55 34.87 -17.93
CA LYS A 77 2.23 36.28 -17.68
C LYS A 77 0.77 36.66 -17.91
N ILE A 78 -0.17 35.74 -17.76
CA ILE A 78 -1.62 36.00 -17.83
C ILE A 78 -2.14 36.60 -16.53
N LYS A 79 -1.50 36.27 -15.39
CA LYS A 79 -1.84 36.83 -14.08
C LYS A 79 -0.63 37.46 -13.41
N PRO A 80 -0.84 38.56 -12.63
CA PRO A 80 0.22 39.13 -11.81
C PRO A 80 0.53 38.17 -10.65
N ARG A 81 1.78 38.22 -10.15
CA ARG A 81 2.26 37.32 -9.07
C ARG A 81 1.51 37.47 -7.74
N SER A 82 0.77 38.55 -7.54
CA SER A 82 -0.07 38.81 -6.37
C SER A 82 -1.43 38.12 -6.43
N GLU A 83 -1.78 37.51 -7.55
CA GLU A 83 -3.09 36.88 -7.74
C GLU A 83 -2.96 35.37 -7.93
N GLU A 84 -3.63 34.62 -7.07
CA GLU A 84 -3.70 33.17 -7.13
C GLU A 84 -5.06 32.68 -7.61
N PHE A 85 -5.14 31.44 -8.07
CA PHE A 85 -6.40 30.78 -8.29
C PHE A 85 -6.92 30.20 -6.97
N THR A 86 -8.24 30.02 -6.88
CA THR A 86 -8.93 29.44 -5.73
C THR A 86 -9.56 28.10 -6.09
N LEU A 87 -9.98 27.32 -5.09
CA LEU A 87 -10.72 26.06 -5.31
C LEU A 87 -11.99 26.27 -6.17
N ARG A 88 -12.60 27.45 -6.14
CA ARG A 88 -13.72 27.78 -7.03
C ARG A 88 -13.33 27.77 -8.51
N TRP A 89 -12.10 28.17 -8.84
CA TRP A 89 -11.55 28.01 -10.20
C TRP A 89 -11.43 26.52 -10.55
N PHE A 90 -10.93 25.69 -9.61
CA PHE A 90 -10.80 24.25 -9.79
C PHE A 90 -12.16 23.58 -10.07
N GLU A 91 -13.21 23.94 -9.33
CA GLU A 91 -14.58 23.43 -9.57
C GLU A 91 -15.07 23.76 -11.00
N GLY A 92 -14.79 24.95 -11.48
CA GLY A 92 -15.08 25.35 -12.85
C GLY A 92 -14.23 24.60 -13.87
N PHE A 93 -12.96 24.33 -13.54
CA PHE A 93 -12.03 23.58 -14.39
C PHE A 93 -12.48 22.12 -14.55
N ILE A 94 -12.76 21.42 -13.46
CA ILE A 94 -13.25 20.01 -13.48
C ILE A 94 -14.56 19.88 -14.28
N LYS A 95 -15.48 20.84 -14.18
CA LYS A 95 -16.73 20.82 -14.96
C LYS A 95 -16.48 20.92 -16.47
N ARG A 96 -15.43 21.64 -16.89
CA ARG A 96 -15.06 21.74 -18.31
C ARG A 96 -14.32 20.51 -18.83
N TRP A 97 -13.65 19.76 -17.94
CA TRP A 97 -12.84 18.59 -18.27
C TRP A 97 -13.38 17.33 -17.57
N PRO A 98 -14.50 16.75 -18.04
CA PRO A 98 -15.16 15.60 -17.41
C PRO A 98 -14.31 14.33 -17.44
N GLU A 99 -13.21 14.32 -18.18
CA GLU A 99 -12.22 13.25 -18.19
C GLU A 99 -11.30 13.23 -16.97
N LEU A 100 -11.30 14.29 -16.17
CA LEU A 100 -10.65 14.36 -14.86
C LEU A 100 -11.65 14.03 -13.76
N ARG A 101 -11.19 13.27 -12.77
CA ARG A 101 -11.96 12.95 -11.57
C ARG A 101 -11.07 13.02 -10.33
N VAL A 102 -11.64 13.40 -9.21
CA VAL A 102 -10.97 13.33 -7.91
C VAL A 102 -11.18 11.93 -7.35
N VAL A 103 -10.11 11.23 -7.03
CA VAL A 103 -10.15 9.86 -6.49
C VAL A 103 -9.11 9.69 -5.39
N LYS A 104 -9.38 8.79 -4.44
CA LYS A 104 -8.37 8.36 -3.47
C LYS A 104 -7.43 7.36 -4.15
N PRO A 105 -6.12 7.67 -4.31
CA PRO A 105 -5.19 6.74 -4.93
C PRO A 105 -4.90 5.56 -3.98
N ARG A 106 -4.56 4.40 -4.56
CA ARG A 106 -3.99 3.30 -3.78
C ARG A 106 -2.55 3.61 -3.45
N SER A 107 -2.11 3.24 -2.25
CA SER A 107 -0.70 3.32 -1.90
C SER A 107 0.10 2.33 -2.73
N LEU A 108 1.21 2.79 -3.31
CA LEU A 108 2.17 1.97 -4.05
C LEU A 108 3.56 2.20 -3.45
N GLU A 109 4.14 1.15 -2.90
CA GLU A 109 5.49 1.20 -2.36
C GLU A 109 6.53 1.50 -3.46
N ILE A 110 7.57 2.25 -3.13
CA ILE A 110 8.62 2.66 -4.08
C ILE A 110 9.27 1.45 -4.78
N LEU A 111 9.52 0.36 -4.04
CA LEU A 111 10.09 -0.86 -4.63
C LEU A 111 9.11 -1.53 -5.60
N ARG A 112 7.83 -1.57 -5.28
CA ARG A 112 6.77 -2.07 -6.18
C ARG A 112 6.66 -1.19 -7.44
N ALA A 113 6.72 0.12 -7.29
CA ALA A 113 6.73 1.06 -8.42
C ALA A 113 7.95 0.84 -9.32
N LYS A 114 9.16 0.70 -8.75
CA LYS A 114 10.41 0.48 -9.48
C LYS A 114 10.44 -0.87 -10.22
N CYS A 115 9.99 -1.94 -9.57
CA CYS A 115 10.07 -3.30 -10.11
C CYS A 115 8.97 -3.62 -11.13
N GLY A 116 7.84 -2.92 -11.10
CA GLY A 116 6.75 -3.06 -12.07
C GLY A 116 7.08 -2.44 -13.43
N SER A 117 8.25 -2.72 -14.00
CA SER A 117 8.68 -2.19 -15.30
C SER A 117 8.34 -3.12 -16.46
N VAL A 118 8.16 -2.54 -17.65
CA VAL A 118 7.93 -3.29 -18.89
C VAL A 118 9.00 -4.36 -19.10
N ALA A 119 10.28 -3.99 -18.93
CA ALA A 119 11.40 -4.92 -19.12
C ALA A 119 11.34 -6.14 -18.19
N ASN A 120 10.98 -5.93 -16.90
CA ASN A 120 10.84 -7.03 -15.95
C ASN A 120 9.66 -7.95 -16.30
N VAL A 121 8.54 -7.37 -16.73
CA VAL A 121 7.35 -8.11 -17.16
C VAL A 121 7.67 -8.92 -18.42
N GLU A 122 8.31 -8.35 -19.42
CA GLU A 122 8.70 -9.05 -20.66
C GLU A 122 9.67 -10.20 -20.39
N LYS A 123 10.68 -9.96 -19.57
CA LYS A 123 11.63 -11.01 -19.15
C LYS A 123 10.92 -12.17 -18.45
N TYR A 124 9.98 -11.87 -17.56
CA TYR A 124 9.19 -12.89 -16.87
C TYR A 124 8.35 -13.71 -17.84
N PHE A 125 7.62 -13.05 -18.75
CA PHE A 125 6.78 -13.76 -19.72
C PHE A 125 7.60 -14.59 -20.71
N ALA A 126 8.80 -14.13 -21.11
CA ALA A 126 9.70 -14.93 -21.93
C ALA A 126 10.08 -16.24 -21.22
N SER A 127 10.53 -16.14 -19.95
CA SER A 127 10.87 -17.32 -19.15
C SER A 127 9.66 -18.23 -18.89
N LEU A 128 8.49 -17.65 -18.57
CA LEU A 128 7.28 -18.43 -18.37
C LEU A 128 6.85 -19.17 -19.65
N THR A 129 6.96 -18.51 -20.81
CA THR A 129 6.65 -19.12 -22.12
C THR A 129 7.53 -20.34 -22.39
N GLU A 130 8.84 -20.23 -22.13
CA GLU A 130 9.77 -21.35 -22.29
C GLU A 130 9.35 -22.56 -21.43
N VAL A 131 9.00 -22.32 -20.16
CA VAL A 131 8.53 -23.37 -19.24
C VAL A 131 7.22 -24.00 -19.71
N VAL A 132 6.22 -23.18 -20.08
CA VAL A 132 4.91 -23.67 -20.54
C VAL A 132 5.04 -24.51 -21.80
N LEU A 133 5.90 -24.11 -22.75
CA LEU A 133 6.17 -24.87 -23.98
C LEU A 133 6.96 -26.17 -23.69
N LYS A 134 8.04 -26.09 -22.92
CA LYS A 134 8.90 -27.21 -22.57
C LYS A 134 8.14 -28.37 -21.93
N TYR A 135 7.17 -28.06 -21.06
CA TYR A 135 6.41 -29.04 -20.30
C TYR A 135 4.99 -29.30 -20.83
N ASN A 136 4.65 -28.78 -22.01
CA ASN A 136 3.34 -28.95 -22.67
C ASN A 136 2.15 -28.59 -21.75
N LEU A 137 2.19 -27.38 -21.16
CA LEU A 137 1.19 -26.91 -20.20
C LEU A 137 0.13 -26.00 -20.82
N GLN A 138 0.19 -25.72 -22.15
CA GLN A 138 -0.68 -24.74 -22.84
C GLN A 138 -2.17 -25.05 -22.65
N ASP A 139 -2.53 -26.34 -22.72
CA ASP A 139 -3.92 -26.81 -22.63
C ASP A 139 -4.22 -27.53 -21.30
N LYS A 140 -3.36 -27.33 -20.28
CA LYS A 140 -3.47 -27.98 -18.99
C LYS A 140 -3.62 -27.00 -17.82
N PRO A 141 -4.69 -26.16 -17.79
CA PRO A 141 -4.88 -25.17 -16.72
C PRO A 141 -4.98 -25.79 -15.33
N HIS A 142 -5.38 -27.05 -15.22
CA HIS A 142 -5.47 -27.80 -13.97
C HIS A 142 -4.10 -28.15 -13.36
N LEU A 143 -3.01 -28.00 -14.12
CA LEU A 143 -1.64 -28.23 -13.67
C LEU A 143 -0.87 -26.91 -13.43
N ILE A 144 -1.50 -25.76 -13.61
CA ILE A 144 -0.91 -24.45 -13.37
C ILE A 144 -1.51 -23.88 -12.09
N PHE A 145 -0.71 -23.77 -11.04
CA PHE A 145 -1.13 -23.30 -9.70
C PHE A 145 -0.41 -22.03 -9.30
N ASN A 146 -1.09 -21.23 -8.50
CA ASN A 146 -0.48 -20.14 -7.73
C ASN A 146 -0.71 -20.37 -6.24
N VAL A 147 0.35 -20.24 -5.45
CA VAL A 147 0.29 -20.26 -3.98
C VAL A 147 0.77 -18.92 -3.43
N ASP A 148 0.12 -18.46 -2.36
CA ASP A 148 0.45 -17.19 -1.72
C ASP A 148 0.01 -17.17 -0.26
N GLU A 149 0.62 -16.28 0.54
CA GLU A 149 0.36 -16.10 1.96
C GLU A 149 -0.53 -14.88 2.23
N LYS A 150 -1.61 -15.08 2.99
CA LYS A 150 -2.48 -13.99 3.44
C LYS A 150 -2.58 -13.97 4.96
N GLY A 151 -2.10 -12.88 5.57
CA GLY A 151 -2.33 -12.63 6.99
C GLY A 151 -3.77 -12.19 7.24
N ILE A 152 -4.42 -12.78 8.26
CA ILE A 152 -5.72 -12.38 8.78
C ILE A 152 -5.60 -12.02 10.24
N THR A 153 -6.34 -11.01 10.67
CA THR A 153 -6.38 -10.54 12.05
C THR A 153 -7.80 -10.60 12.60
N LEU A 154 -7.96 -10.56 13.91
CA LEU A 154 -9.27 -10.47 14.56
C LEU A 154 -9.91 -9.08 14.36
N ASN A 155 -9.08 -8.06 14.15
CA ASN A 155 -9.53 -6.70 13.90
C ASN A 155 -9.99 -6.59 12.44
N HIS A 156 -11.31 -6.69 12.23
CA HIS A 156 -11.92 -6.58 10.92
C HIS A 156 -12.34 -5.13 10.63
N LYS A 157 -12.41 -4.76 9.36
CA LYS A 157 -12.95 -3.46 8.93
C LYS A 157 -14.47 -3.53 8.91
N PRO A 158 -15.18 -2.63 9.63
CA PRO A 158 -16.64 -2.60 9.58
C PRO A 158 -17.14 -2.27 8.17
N PRO A 159 -18.19 -2.94 7.68
CA PRO A 159 -18.84 -2.54 6.44
C PRO A 159 -19.63 -1.24 6.62
N ASN A 160 -19.98 -0.58 5.51
CA ASN A 160 -20.90 0.55 5.53
C ASN A 160 -22.24 0.14 6.13
N VAL A 161 -22.76 0.94 7.06
CA VAL A 161 -24.03 0.69 7.76
C VAL A 161 -25.00 1.85 7.50
N VAL A 162 -26.30 1.53 7.57
CA VAL A 162 -27.34 2.55 7.52
C VAL A 162 -27.49 3.16 8.90
N SER A 163 -27.46 4.49 8.98
CA SER A 163 -27.57 5.27 10.23
C SER A 163 -28.52 6.45 10.05
N GLY A 164 -28.99 7.05 11.14
CA GLY A 164 -29.68 8.33 11.12
C GLY A 164 -28.73 9.46 10.75
N ILE A 165 -29.23 10.48 10.04
CA ILE A 165 -28.43 11.65 9.59
C ILE A 165 -27.83 12.39 10.80
N GLU A 166 -28.54 12.38 11.92
CA GLU A 166 -28.14 13.03 13.18
C GLU A 166 -27.21 12.19 14.05
N CYS A 167 -26.94 10.94 13.67
CA CYS A 167 -26.20 10.00 14.51
C CYS A 167 -24.71 9.95 14.14
N THR A 168 -23.83 10.09 15.13
CA THR A 168 -22.43 9.69 15.00
C THR A 168 -22.34 8.17 15.10
N THR A 169 -21.99 7.50 14.00
CA THR A 169 -22.03 6.04 13.92
C THR A 169 -20.69 5.43 14.26
N SER A 170 -20.67 4.49 15.21
CA SER A 170 -19.51 3.67 15.58
C SER A 170 -19.81 2.20 15.38
N SER A 171 -18.83 1.39 15.03
CA SER A 171 -18.97 -0.06 14.94
C SER A 171 -18.07 -0.76 15.94
N VAL A 172 -18.62 -1.72 16.66
CA VAL A 172 -17.85 -2.54 17.61
C VAL A 172 -17.04 -3.57 16.84
N THR A 173 -15.72 -3.56 17.04
CA THR A 173 -14.78 -4.53 16.45
C THR A 173 -13.99 -5.24 17.54
N SER A 174 -13.41 -6.38 17.20
CA SER A 174 -12.48 -7.07 18.10
C SER A 174 -11.19 -6.29 18.25
N GLY A 175 -10.53 -6.37 19.40
CA GLY A 175 -9.25 -5.72 19.63
C GLY A 175 -8.13 -6.28 18.76
N ARG A 176 -6.99 -5.59 18.76
CA ARG A 176 -5.77 -6.04 18.04
C ARG A 176 -5.34 -7.41 18.57
N SER A 177 -5.03 -8.33 17.67
CA SER A 177 -4.59 -9.67 18.00
C SER A 177 -3.39 -10.08 17.15
N SER A 178 -2.86 -11.25 17.46
CA SER A 178 -1.91 -11.96 16.62
C SER A 178 -2.47 -12.22 15.23
N THR A 179 -1.58 -12.24 14.25
CA THR A 179 -1.91 -12.59 12.87
C THR A 179 -1.96 -14.11 12.71
N THR A 180 -2.98 -14.61 12.04
CA THR A 180 -3.03 -15.99 11.54
C THR A 180 -2.78 -15.96 10.05
N THR A 181 -1.79 -16.70 9.56
CA THR A 181 -1.50 -16.77 8.13
C THR A 181 -2.32 -17.89 7.47
N ILE A 182 -2.88 -17.59 6.31
CA ILE A 182 -3.47 -18.59 5.40
C ILE A 182 -2.50 -18.77 4.23
N LEU A 183 -2.07 -20.01 3.99
CA LEU A 183 -1.49 -20.41 2.72
C LEU A 183 -2.66 -20.76 1.80
N GLY A 184 -2.92 -19.88 0.85
CA GLY A 184 -3.95 -20.07 -0.17
C GLY A 184 -3.33 -20.59 -1.46
N CYS A 185 -4.05 -21.45 -2.17
CA CYS A 185 -3.59 -21.98 -3.45
C CYS A 185 -4.77 -22.25 -4.38
N GLY A 186 -4.59 -21.94 -5.66
CA GLY A 186 -5.59 -22.23 -6.67
C GLY A 186 -4.98 -22.45 -8.04
N SER A 187 -5.69 -23.19 -8.90
CA SER A 187 -5.26 -23.48 -10.26
C SER A 187 -5.93 -22.58 -11.28
N ALA A 188 -5.34 -22.50 -12.46
CA ALA A 188 -5.88 -21.76 -13.61
C ALA A 188 -7.20 -22.35 -14.15
N SER A 189 -7.49 -23.62 -13.83
CA SER A 189 -8.80 -24.25 -14.15
C SER A 189 -9.93 -23.79 -13.23
N GLY A 190 -9.61 -23.12 -12.11
CA GLY A 190 -10.59 -22.69 -11.10
C GLY A 190 -10.70 -23.61 -9.89
N PHE A 191 -9.82 -24.60 -9.76
CA PHE A 191 -9.77 -25.45 -8.57
C PHE A 191 -9.03 -24.77 -7.43
N ALA A 192 -9.65 -24.63 -6.27
CA ALA A 192 -9.04 -24.10 -5.06
C ALA A 192 -8.55 -25.27 -4.17
N VAL A 193 -7.26 -25.27 -3.82
CA VAL A 193 -6.73 -26.13 -2.77
C VAL A 193 -7.30 -25.66 -1.44
N PRO A 194 -7.76 -26.55 -0.54
CA PRO A 194 -8.25 -26.14 0.77
C PRO A 194 -7.23 -25.27 1.52
N PRO A 195 -7.66 -24.25 2.27
CA PRO A 195 -6.74 -23.35 2.97
C PRO A 195 -5.91 -24.08 4.02
N TYR A 196 -4.64 -23.67 4.16
CA TYR A 196 -3.74 -24.16 5.19
C TYR A 196 -3.42 -23.05 6.16
N PHE A 197 -3.64 -23.26 7.46
CA PHE A 197 -3.50 -22.24 8.49
C PHE A 197 -2.17 -22.33 9.23
N VAL A 198 -1.53 -21.19 9.47
CA VAL A 198 -0.39 -21.03 10.36
C VAL A 198 -0.79 -20.14 11.53
N PHE A 199 -0.93 -20.74 12.72
CA PHE A 199 -1.31 -20.02 13.93
C PHE A 199 -0.07 -19.60 14.73
N GLU A 200 -0.18 -18.49 15.44
CA GLU A 200 0.78 -18.13 16.46
C GLU A 200 0.62 -19.05 17.68
N GLY A 201 1.71 -19.69 18.11
CA GLY A 201 1.73 -20.54 19.30
C GLY A 201 2.74 -21.66 19.23
N LYS A 202 2.81 -22.44 20.32
CA LYS A 202 3.73 -23.58 20.44
C LYS A 202 3.06 -24.95 20.26
N ARG A 203 1.75 -25.02 20.41
CA ARG A 203 0.98 -26.26 20.28
C ARG A 203 -0.32 -26.00 19.53
N LEU A 204 -0.62 -26.86 18.56
CA LEU A 204 -1.90 -26.83 17.86
C LEU A 204 -2.99 -27.37 18.79
N ASN A 205 -4.05 -26.57 18.97
CA ASN A 205 -5.26 -26.98 19.70
C ASN A 205 -6.38 -27.29 18.70
N ASN A 206 -7.09 -28.38 18.87
CA ASN A 206 -8.21 -28.79 18.02
C ASN A 206 -9.33 -27.72 17.96
N GLU A 207 -9.49 -26.93 18.99
CA GLU A 207 -10.46 -25.82 19.01
C GLU A 207 -10.13 -24.73 17.98
N LEU A 208 -8.84 -24.49 17.67
CA LEU A 208 -8.41 -23.57 16.63
C LEU A 208 -8.89 -24.00 15.24
N MET A 209 -9.05 -25.32 15.06
CA MET A 209 -9.43 -25.92 13.78
C MET A 209 -10.95 -26.08 13.63
N LYS A 210 -11.76 -25.58 14.57
CA LYS A 210 -13.22 -25.68 14.49
C LYS A 210 -13.74 -25.04 13.22
N GLY A 211 -14.43 -25.82 12.39
CA GLY A 211 -14.98 -25.36 11.10
C GLY A 211 -13.96 -25.24 9.97
N ALA A 212 -12.72 -25.71 10.16
CA ALA A 212 -11.69 -25.72 9.14
C ALA A 212 -11.66 -27.02 8.34
N THR A 213 -11.15 -26.94 7.12
CA THR A 213 -10.66 -28.08 6.36
C THR A 213 -9.32 -28.55 6.95
N PRO A 214 -8.98 -29.85 6.84
CA PRO A 214 -7.74 -30.36 7.41
C PRO A 214 -6.51 -29.69 6.77
N GLY A 215 -5.68 -29.09 7.59
CA GLY A 215 -4.40 -28.46 7.23
C GLY A 215 -4.11 -27.26 8.12
N ALA A 216 -3.32 -27.46 9.17
CA ALA A 216 -2.83 -26.37 10.00
C ALA A 216 -1.56 -26.74 10.73
N VAL A 217 -0.80 -25.72 11.10
CA VAL A 217 0.41 -25.81 11.89
C VAL A 217 0.49 -24.59 12.82
N VAL A 218 1.37 -24.65 13.79
CA VAL A 218 1.71 -23.51 14.65
C VAL A 218 3.12 -23.04 14.39
N SER A 219 3.34 -21.74 14.49
CA SER A 219 4.67 -21.13 14.54
C SER A 219 4.75 -20.13 15.67
N ASP A 220 5.94 -19.83 16.18
CA ASP A 220 6.10 -18.87 17.27
C ASP A 220 5.57 -17.47 16.94
N SER A 221 5.57 -17.10 15.67
CA SER A 221 5.18 -15.77 15.18
C SER A 221 3.84 -15.73 14.42
N GLY A 222 3.24 -16.89 14.15
CA GLY A 222 2.06 -16.98 13.26
C GLY A 222 2.39 -16.82 11.77
N TRP A 223 3.67 -16.67 11.41
CA TRP A 223 4.14 -16.57 10.04
C TRP A 223 4.74 -17.89 9.56
N SER A 224 4.65 -18.12 8.25
CA SER A 224 5.31 -19.25 7.59
C SER A 224 6.83 -19.08 7.61
N ASN A 225 7.51 -20.22 7.58
CA ASN A 225 8.96 -20.33 7.41
C ASN A 225 9.28 -21.49 6.48
N THR A 226 10.55 -21.70 6.13
CA THR A 226 10.97 -22.75 5.19
C THR A 226 10.45 -24.14 5.56
N ASN A 227 10.52 -24.51 6.84
CA ASN A 227 10.06 -25.83 7.30
C ASN A 227 8.53 -25.98 7.17
N ILE A 228 7.79 -24.95 7.54
CA ILE A 228 6.32 -24.90 7.43
C ILE A 228 5.89 -24.93 5.97
N PHE A 229 6.56 -24.16 5.12
CA PHE A 229 6.25 -24.16 3.70
C PHE A 229 6.57 -25.52 3.05
N ARG A 230 7.68 -26.13 3.41
CA ARG A 230 7.99 -27.51 2.98
C ARG A 230 6.92 -28.50 3.45
N GLN A 231 6.54 -28.44 4.74
CA GLN A 231 5.47 -29.29 5.27
C GLN A 231 4.13 -29.05 4.52
N TYR A 232 3.79 -27.81 4.23
CA TYR A 232 2.63 -27.49 3.40
C TYR A 232 2.70 -28.17 2.03
N LEU A 233 3.85 -28.11 1.36
CA LEU A 233 4.03 -28.73 0.04
C LEU A 233 3.90 -30.27 0.11
N THR A 234 4.52 -30.91 1.10
CA THR A 234 4.53 -32.39 1.25
C THR A 234 3.21 -32.94 1.73
N ASP A 235 2.63 -32.37 2.79
CA ASP A 235 1.53 -33.00 3.53
C ASP A 235 0.17 -32.48 3.07
N HIS A 236 0.14 -31.30 2.40
CA HIS A 236 -1.11 -30.67 1.98
C HIS A 236 -1.20 -30.48 0.48
N PHE A 237 -0.31 -29.73 -0.14
CA PHE A 237 -0.39 -29.41 -1.58
C PHE A 237 -0.42 -30.68 -2.44
N LEU A 238 0.53 -31.61 -2.25
CA LEU A 238 0.57 -32.87 -3.00
C LEU A 238 -0.73 -33.68 -2.90
N LYS A 239 -1.36 -33.67 -1.75
CA LYS A 239 -2.62 -34.41 -1.52
C LYS A 239 -3.76 -33.90 -2.36
N TYR A 240 -3.76 -32.61 -2.70
CA TYR A 240 -4.88 -31.94 -3.38
C TYR A 240 -4.60 -31.62 -4.85
N ILE A 241 -3.50 -32.10 -5.45
CA ILE A 241 -3.26 -31.95 -6.89
C ILE A 241 -4.01 -33.08 -7.62
N PRO A 242 -5.09 -32.78 -8.34
CA PRO A 242 -5.88 -33.80 -9.01
C PRO A 242 -5.23 -34.27 -10.33
N GLY A 243 -5.48 -35.53 -10.70
CA GLY A 243 -5.31 -36.06 -12.08
C GLY A 243 -3.93 -35.94 -12.71
N ARG A 244 -2.90 -36.06 -11.92
CA ARG A 244 -1.53 -35.68 -12.29
C ARG A 244 -0.83 -36.65 -13.28
N ASN A 245 -1.20 -37.91 -13.32
CA ASN A 245 -0.66 -38.96 -14.24
C ASN A 245 0.85 -38.85 -14.56
N ASN A 246 1.70 -38.47 -13.60
CA ASN A 246 3.12 -38.11 -13.76
C ASN A 246 3.39 -36.85 -14.62
N ASP A 247 2.39 -36.08 -14.99
CA ASP A 247 2.58 -34.79 -15.66
C ASP A 247 3.26 -33.77 -14.72
N ASN A 248 4.03 -32.89 -15.32
CA ASN A 248 4.65 -31.80 -14.58
C ASN A 248 3.63 -30.76 -14.13
N VAL A 249 3.76 -30.27 -12.92
CA VAL A 249 2.93 -29.21 -12.34
C VAL A 249 3.72 -27.92 -12.28
N LEU A 250 3.15 -26.84 -12.76
CA LEU A 250 3.72 -25.49 -12.60
C LEU A 250 3.15 -24.84 -11.35
N LEU A 251 4.03 -24.49 -10.42
CA LEU A 251 3.69 -23.78 -9.18
C LEU A 251 4.33 -22.39 -9.18
N LEU A 252 3.48 -21.38 -9.24
CA LEU A 252 3.85 -19.97 -9.22
C LEU A 252 3.81 -19.45 -7.78
N LEU A 253 4.87 -18.79 -7.34
CA LEU A 253 4.96 -18.21 -6.00
C LEU A 253 5.88 -16.98 -5.98
N ASP A 254 5.85 -16.24 -4.87
CA ASP A 254 6.75 -15.11 -4.68
C ASP A 254 8.17 -15.56 -4.31
N GLY A 255 9.14 -14.65 -4.44
CA GLY A 255 10.56 -14.92 -4.15
C GLY A 255 10.93 -14.76 -2.67
N HIS A 256 10.02 -14.99 -1.73
CA HIS A 256 10.33 -14.91 -0.31
C HIS A 256 11.33 -16.01 0.09
N LYS A 257 12.23 -15.74 1.04
CA LYS A 257 13.28 -16.67 1.46
C LYS A 257 12.76 -18.02 1.95
N SER A 258 11.58 -18.05 2.56
CA SER A 258 10.93 -19.29 3.02
C SER A 258 10.57 -20.23 1.88
N HIS A 259 10.45 -19.73 0.66
CA HIS A 259 9.98 -20.47 -0.51
C HIS A 259 11.12 -20.95 -1.42
N VAL A 260 12.33 -20.40 -1.25
CA VAL A 260 13.48 -20.59 -2.16
C VAL A 260 14.65 -21.25 -1.41
N ALA A 261 14.40 -22.37 -0.79
CA ALA A 261 15.43 -23.15 -0.12
C ALA A 261 15.86 -24.35 -0.99
N VAL A 262 17.12 -24.77 -0.88
CA VAL A 262 17.68 -25.85 -1.70
C VAL A 262 16.90 -27.17 -1.52
N ASP A 263 16.51 -27.47 -0.30
CA ASP A 263 15.73 -28.67 0.05
C ASP A 263 14.30 -28.65 -0.55
N ILE A 264 13.73 -27.48 -0.74
CA ILE A 264 12.44 -27.32 -1.44
C ILE A 264 12.61 -27.53 -2.95
N ILE A 265 13.70 -27.02 -3.53
CA ILE A 265 14.01 -27.17 -4.95
C ILE A 265 14.23 -28.65 -5.29
N GLU A 266 15.05 -29.35 -4.50
CA GLU A 266 15.33 -30.79 -4.69
C GLU A 266 14.05 -31.63 -4.55
N TRP A 267 13.27 -31.37 -3.51
CA TRP A 267 11.98 -32.03 -3.32
C TRP A 267 11.02 -31.79 -4.51
N ALA A 268 10.96 -30.57 -5.02
CA ALA A 268 10.08 -30.25 -6.15
C ALA A 268 10.51 -30.96 -7.44
N GLN A 269 11.84 -31.08 -7.67
CA GLN A 269 12.40 -31.84 -8.81
C GLN A 269 12.02 -33.33 -8.72
N GLU A 270 12.15 -33.94 -7.55
CA GLU A 270 11.78 -35.34 -7.30
C GLU A 270 10.29 -35.60 -7.55
N HIS A 271 9.44 -34.58 -7.32
CA HIS A 271 7.99 -34.70 -7.44
C HIS A 271 7.43 -34.15 -8.78
N HIS A 272 8.27 -33.86 -9.76
CA HIS A 272 7.87 -33.27 -11.04
C HIS A 272 7.07 -31.94 -10.89
N ILE A 273 7.47 -31.11 -9.94
CA ILE A 273 6.90 -29.78 -9.69
C ILE A 273 7.90 -28.73 -10.17
N ILE A 274 7.48 -27.91 -11.10
CA ILE A 274 8.27 -26.78 -11.59
C ILE A 274 7.87 -25.55 -10.79
N ILE A 275 8.78 -25.07 -9.95
CA ILE A 275 8.57 -23.84 -9.19
C ILE A 275 9.08 -22.66 -10.02
N HIS A 276 8.18 -21.79 -10.43
CA HIS A 276 8.51 -20.54 -11.12
C HIS A 276 8.24 -19.35 -10.20
N VAL A 277 9.29 -18.61 -9.88
CA VAL A 277 9.24 -17.49 -8.96
C VAL A 277 8.81 -16.23 -9.72
N LEU A 278 7.84 -15.49 -9.18
CA LEU A 278 7.41 -14.20 -9.72
C LEU A 278 8.54 -13.16 -9.59
N PRO A 279 8.60 -12.15 -10.46
CA PRO A 279 9.51 -11.03 -10.29
C PRO A 279 9.30 -10.34 -8.94
N ALA A 280 10.39 -9.99 -8.27
CA ALA A 280 10.32 -9.36 -6.95
C ALA A 280 9.47 -8.08 -6.97
N HIS A 281 8.64 -7.89 -5.96
CA HIS A 281 7.76 -6.72 -5.80
C HIS A 281 6.71 -6.51 -6.91
N THR A 282 6.37 -7.53 -7.69
CA THR A 282 5.34 -7.45 -8.75
C THR A 282 4.04 -8.19 -8.40
N SER A 283 3.85 -8.66 -7.17
CA SER A 283 2.67 -9.43 -6.73
C SER A 283 1.36 -8.73 -7.08
N HIS A 284 1.29 -7.41 -6.91
CA HIS A 284 0.11 -6.60 -7.24
C HIS A 284 -0.27 -6.57 -8.75
N ILE A 285 0.62 -7.05 -9.64
CA ILE A 285 0.41 -7.12 -11.09
C ILE A 285 0.32 -8.56 -11.57
N LEU A 286 1.23 -9.43 -11.09
CA LEU A 286 1.47 -10.75 -11.66
C LEU A 286 1.04 -11.93 -10.78
N GLN A 287 0.66 -11.70 -9.49
CA GLN A 287 0.21 -12.76 -8.59
C GLN A 287 -1.30 -12.96 -8.68
N PRO A 288 -1.79 -14.08 -9.25
CA PRO A 288 -3.23 -14.28 -9.43
C PRO A 288 -4.06 -14.13 -8.16
N LEU A 289 -3.62 -14.71 -7.04
CA LEU A 289 -4.35 -14.65 -5.78
C LEU A 289 -4.49 -13.22 -5.23
N ASP A 290 -3.41 -12.41 -5.32
CA ASP A 290 -3.45 -11.00 -4.93
C ASP A 290 -4.34 -10.16 -5.86
N VAL A 291 -4.24 -10.40 -7.17
CA VAL A 291 -4.95 -9.59 -8.18
C VAL A 291 -6.45 -9.86 -8.18
N GLY A 292 -6.89 -11.10 -7.92
CA GLY A 292 -8.29 -11.47 -8.12
C GLY A 292 -9.01 -12.09 -6.94
N CYS A 293 -8.31 -12.61 -5.93
CA CYS A 293 -8.93 -13.45 -4.88
C CYS A 293 -8.84 -12.86 -3.48
N TYR A 294 -7.70 -12.29 -3.08
CA TYR A 294 -7.49 -11.86 -1.71
C TYR A 294 -8.22 -10.57 -1.32
N GLY A 295 -8.49 -9.68 -2.28
CA GLY A 295 -9.40 -8.56 -2.06
C GLY A 295 -10.82 -9.01 -1.69
N PRO A 296 -11.48 -9.83 -2.52
CA PRO A 296 -12.74 -10.48 -2.17
C PRO A 296 -12.69 -11.27 -0.86
N LEU A 297 -11.61 -12.03 -0.60
CA LEU A 297 -11.43 -12.80 0.64
C LEU A 297 -11.51 -11.89 1.87
N GLN A 298 -10.77 -10.80 1.88
CA GLN A 298 -10.76 -9.85 3.00
C GLN A 298 -12.15 -9.26 3.23
N ARG A 299 -12.81 -8.76 2.18
CA ARG A 299 -14.16 -8.18 2.31
C ARG A 299 -15.18 -9.17 2.84
N ILE A 300 -15.17 -10.41 2.35
CA ILE A 300 -16.11 -11.44 2.80
C ILE A 300 -15.81 -11.81 4.25
N TYR A 301 -14.53 -11.95 4.61
CA TYR A 301 -14.11 -12.23 5.98
C TYR A 301 -14.56 -11.12 6.95
N ASP A 302 -14.33 -9.86 6.63
CA ASP A 302 -14.74 -8.71 7.43
C ASP A 302 -16.26 -8.68 7.62
N ASN A 303 -17.02 -8.96 6.55
CA ASN A 303 -18.48 -9.04 6.62
C ASN A 303 -18.97 -10.22 7.48
N GLU A 304 -18.35 -11.39 7.41
CA GLU A 304 -18.70 -12.54 8.24
C GLU A 304 -18.35 -12.28 9.72
N CYS A 305 -17.23 -11.60 10.00
CA CYS A 305 -16.87 -11.13 11.34
C CYS A 305 -17.94 -10.17 11.90
N HIS A 306 -18.31 -9.15 11.13
CA HIS A 306 -19.34 -8.18 11.51
C HIS A 306 -20.69 -8.85 11.79
N LYS A 307 -21.13 -9.76 10.91
CA LYS A 307 -22.37 -10.54 11.10
C LYS A 307 -22.33 -11.38 12.37
N THR A 308 -21.17 -12.00 12.66
CA THR A 308 -20.99 -12.86 13.82
C THR A 308 -21.06 -12.07 15.12
N ILE A 309 -20.39 -10.92 15.20
CA ILE A 309 -20.46 -10.03 16.36
C ILE A 309 -21.89 -9.56 16.59
N ARG A 310 -22.58 -9.12 15.54
CA ARG A 310 -23.97 -8.65 15.64
C ARG A 310 -24.92 -9.75 16.08
N LYS A 311 -24.73 -11.00 15.60
CA LYS A 311 -25.62 -12.13 15.95
C LYS A 311 -25.36 -12.62 17.37
N ASN A 312 -24.12 -12.72 17.79
CA ASN A 312 -23.74 -13.38 19.04
C ASN A 312 -23.49 -12.40 20.18
N SER A 313 -23.47 -11.08 19.90
CA SER A 313 -23.10 -10.02 20.85
C SER A 313 -21.76 -10.28 21.55
N SER A 314 -20.83 -10.97 20.86
CA SER A 314 -19.52 -11.37 21.39
C SER A 314 -18.41 -11.04 20.40
N VAL A 315 -17.23 -10.70 20.90
CA VAL A 315 -16.05 -10.40 20.09
C VAL A 315 -15.53 -11.66 19.38
N ILE A 316 -14.90 -11.48 18.23
CA ILE A 316 -14.20 -12.54 17.52
C ILE A 316 -12.93 -12.90 18.28
N THR A 317 -12.69 -14.20 18.44
CA THR A 317 -11.50 -14.77 19.07
C THR A 317 -10.70 -15.62 18.07
N LYS A 318 -9.47 -15.98 18.40
CA LYS A 318 -8.67 -16.88 17.57
C LYS A 318 -9.34 -18.22 17.22
N TYR A 319 -10.29 -18.68 18.04
CA TYR A 319 -11.05 -19.92 17.82
C TYR A 319 -12.16 -19.79 16.77
N ASN A 320 -12.49 -18.56 16.36
CA ASN A 320 -13.49 -18.30 15.31
C ASN A 320 -12.84 -18.11 13.93
N ILE A 321 -11.52 -17.89 13.86
CA ILE A 321 -10.81 -17.51 12.63
C ILE A 321 -11.02 -18.56 11.54
N CYS A 322 -10.79 -19.84 11.83
CA CYS A 322 -10.89 -20.92 10.83
C CYS A 322 -12.28 -20.99 10.21
N GLU A 323 -13.33 -20.98 11.03
CA GLU A 323 -14.70 -21.07 10.54
C GLU A 323 -15.05 -19.89 9.62
N LEU A 324 -14.73 -18.66 10.05
CA LEU A 324 -15.02 -17.45 9.29
C LEU A 324 -14.18 -17.35 8.02
N ALA A 325 -12.89 -17.68 8.13
CA ALA A 325 -11.96 -17.66 7.02
C ALA A 325 -12.26 -18.74 5.97
N CYS A 326 -12.63 -19.96 6.37
CA CYS A 326 -13.05 -21.01 5.43
C CYS A 326 -14.31 -20.60 4.66
N LYS A 327 -15.29 -19.99 5.32
CA LYS A 327 -16.49 -19.45 4.65
C LYS A 327 -16.13 -18.37 3.63
N ALA A 328 -15.20 -17.49 3.98
CA ALA A 328 -14.74 -16.45 3.09
C ALA A 328 -13.90 -17.02 1.93
N TYR A 329 -13.01 -17.96 2.23
CA TYR A 329 -12.13 -18.61 1.27
C TYR A 329 -12.91 -19.31 0.15
N GLN A 330 -13.89 -20.12 0.51
CA GLN A 330 -14.75 -20.84 -0.47
C GLN A 330 -15.47 -19.87 -1.42
N LYS A 331 -15.92 -18.72 -0.93
CA LYS A 331 -16.61 -17.72 -1.75
C LYS A 331 -15.63 -16.87 -2.58
N ALA A 332 -14.44 -16.61 -2.07
CA ALA A 332 -13.46 -15.75 -2.71
C ALA A 332 -12.62 -16.49 -3.76
N LEU A 333 -12.24 -17.75 -3.48
CA LEU A 333 -11.50 -18.60 -4.40
C LEU A 333 -12.45 -19.54 -5.17
N CYS A 334 -13.59 -19.01 -5.62
CA CYS A 334 -14.49 -19.73 -6.53
C CYS A 334 -13.86 -19.85 -7.93
N PRO A 335 -14.32 -20.81 -8.75
CA PRO A 335 -13.75 -21.03 -10.08
C PRO A 335 -13.71 -19.77 -10.95
N GLU A 336 -14.74 -18.94 -10.91
CA GLU A 336 -14.84 -17.72 -11.70
C GLU A 336 -13.78 -16.69 -11.31
N ASN A 337 -13.57 -16.49 -10.01
CA ASN A 337 -12.56 -15.57 -9.52
C ASN A 337 -11.15 -16.05 -9.82
N LEU A 338 -10.86 -17.34 -9.63
CA LEU A 338 -9.56 -17.93 -9.94
C LEU A 338 -9.24 -17.82 -11.42
N GLN A 339 -10.14 -18.26 -12.31
CA GLN A 339 -9.94 -18.15 -13.76
C GLN A 339 -9.79 -16.70 -14.20
N SER A 340 -10.58 -15.78 -13.65
CA SER A 340 -10.45 -14.34 -13.90
C SER A 340 -9.11 -13.78 -13.43
N ALA A 341 -8.62 -14.24 -12.27
CA ALA A 341 -7.33 -13.83 -11.71
C ALA A 341 -6.16 -14.26 -12.61
N PHE A 342 -6.13 -15.52 -13.04
CA PHE A 342 -5.12 -16.01 -13.97
C PHE A 342 -5.17 -15.31 -15.33
N ARG A 343 -6.38 -15.00 -15.83
CA ARG A 343 -6.55 -14.24 -17.07
C ARG A 343 -6.05 -12.80 -16.94
N LYS A 344 -6.38 -12.11 -15.84
CA LYS A 344 -5.95 -10.72 -15.60
C LYS A 344 -4.43 -10.58 -15.44
N THR A 345 -3.77 -11.61 -14.93
CA THR A 345 -2.31 -11.65 -14.79
C THR A 345 -1.61 -12.17 -16.05
N GLY A 346 -2.35 -12.53 -17.11
CA GLY A 346 -1.81 -13.03 -18.37
C GLY A 346 -1.12 -14.39 -18.29
N ILE A 347 -1.26 -15.10 -17.17
CA ILE A 347 -0.62 -16.41 -16.96
C ILE A 347 -1.39 -17.52 -17.67
N TYR A 348 -2.72 -17.44 -17.65
CA TYR A 348 -3.55 -18.39 -18.38
C TYR A 348 -4.87 -17.75 -18.86
N PRO A 349 -5.16 -17.77 -20.18
CA PRO A 349 -4.23 -18.07 -21.27
C PRO A 349 -2.98 -17.19 -21.23
N LEU A 350 -1.86 -17.71 -21.72
CA LEU A 350 -0.58 -16.99 -21.72
C LEU A 350 -0.64 -15.79 -22.66
N ASP A 351 -0.76 -14.59 -22.09
CA ASP A 351 -0.89 -13.34 -22.84
C ASP A 351 -0.38 -12.13 -22.03
N LYS A 352 0.80 -11.64 -22.38
CA LYS A 352 1.40 -10.47 -21.75
C LYS A 352 0.66 -9.15 -22.03
N THR A 353 -0.17 -9.10 -23.08
CA THR A 353 -0.84 -7.86 -23.52
C THR A 353 -1.99 -7.45 -22.61
N VAL A 354 -2.49 -8.37 -21.77
CA VAL A 354 -3.55 -8.07 -20.79
C VAL A 354 -3.06 -7.22 -19.63
N ILE A 355 -1.75 -7.11 -19.43
CA ILE A 355 -1.18 -6.25 -18.37
C ILE A 355 -1.38 -4.80 -18.76
N ASN A 356 -2.14 -4.08 -17.93
CA ASN A 356 -2.40 -2.66 -18.16
C ASN A 356 -1.10 -1.85 -18.10
N GLN A 357 -0.74 -1.21 -19.20
CA GLN A 357 0.46 -0.38 -19.32
C GLN A 357 0.49 0.77 -18.31
N ASP A 358 -0.68 1.28 -17.91
CA ASP A 358 -0.74 2.33 -16.88
C ASP A 358 -0.22 1.87 -15.51
N GLN A 359 -0.32 0.57 -15.20
CA GLN A 359 0.25 0.00 -13.97
C GLN A 359 1.78 -0.05 -14.00
N LEU A 360 2.40 0.02 -15.18
CA LEU A 360 3.85 -0.04 -15.38
C LEU A 360 4.49 1.36 -15.47
N LYS A 361 3.70 2.40 -15.78
CA LYS A 361 4.18 3.80 -15.88
C LYS A 361 4.92 4.31 -14.65
N PRO A 362 4.55 3.99 -13.39
CA PRO A 362 5.33 4.43 -12.24
C PRO A 362 6.80 4.01 -12.29
N ALA A 363 7.16 2.93 -12.98
CA ALA A 363 8.54 2.48 -13.14
C ALA A 363 9.39 3.40 -14.03
N GLU A 364 8.78 4.11 -14.98
CA GLU A 364 9.48 5.01 -15.91
C GLU A 364 10.21 6.16 -15.19
N VAL A 365 9.73 6.55 -14.00
CA VAL A 365 10.39 7.57 -13.18
C VAL A 365 11.76 7.11 -12.69
N PHE A 366 11.99 5.78 -12.63
CA PHE A 366 13.20 5.17 -12.10
C PHE A 366 14.14 4.63 -13.20
N THR A 367 13.70 4.59 -14.46
CA THR A 367 14.54 4.21 -15.60
C THR A 367 15.47 5.36 -15.97
N ARG A 368 16.77 5.09 -16.08
CA ARG A 368 17.73 6.04 -16.65
C ARG A 368 17.50 6.10 -18.14
N ASN A 369 17.02 7.21 -18.66
CA ASN A 369 17.10 7.49 -20.08
C ASN A 369 18.57 7.83 -20.39
N GLU A 370 19.31 6.89 -20.95
CA GLU A 370 20.66 7.14 -21.50
C GLU A 370 20.60 8.00 -22.78
N GLU A 371 19.42 8.35 -23.29
CA GLU A 371 19.21 9.13 -24.49
C GLU A 371 18.35 10.38 -24.24
N CYS A 372 18.96 11.40 -23.64
CA CYS A 372 18.63 12.79 -23.93
C CYS A 372 19.90 13.49 -24.39
N LYS A 373 20.37 13.14 -25.58
CA LYS A 373 21.20 14.06 -26.38
C LYS A 373 20.28 15.16 -26.84
N GLU A 374 20.56 16.36 -26.35
CA GLU A 374 19.99 17.59 -26.86
C GLU A 374 20.20 17.66 -28.36
N THR A 375 19.18 17.37 -29.14
CA THR A 375 19.10 17.85 -30.53
C THR A 375 18.54 19.25 -30.46
N THR A 376 19.46 20.21 -30.44
CA THR A 376 19.18 21.61 -30.78
C THR A 376 18.84 21.66 -32.26
N GLU A 377 17.55 21.64 -32.60
CA GLU A 377 17.09 22.22 -33.85
C GLU A 377 16.31 23.50 -33.53
N THR A 378 16.92 24.58 -33.88
CA THR A 378 16.38 25.94 -33.86
C THR A 378 15.29 26.07 -34.90
N THR A 379 14.05 26.28 -34.45
CA THR A 379 13.03 26.95 -35.26
C THR A 379 12.28 27.96 -34.37
N ASP A 380 12.22 29.17 -34.84
CA ASP A 380 11.72 30.37 -34.19
C ASP A 380 10.21 30.30 -33.91
N GLU A 381 9.86 30.07 -32.61
CA GLU A 381 8.67 30.65 -31.97
C GLU A 381 8.87 30.70 -30.44
N PRO A 382 9.16 31.86 -29.83
CA PRO A 382 9.63 31.96 -28.43
C PRO A 382 8.56 31.69 -27.35
N LYS A 383 7.29 31.55 -27.68
CA LYS A 383 6.23 31.27 -26.70
C LYS A 383 5.95 29.80 -26.46
N THR A 384 6.26 28.94 -27.41
CA THR A 384 6.00 27.49 -27.33
C THR A 384 7.01 26.80 -26.41
N ASP A 385 8.25 27.29 -26.38
CA ASP A 385 9.35 26.72 -25.59
C ASP A 385 9.20 26.91 -24.07
N GLU A 386 8.76 28.10 -23.61
CA GLU A 386 8.59 28.35 -22.17
C GLU A 386 7.48 27.47 -21.57
N ILE A 387 6.41 27.22 -22.31
CA ILE A 387 5.28 26.43 -21.88
C ILE A 387 5.64 24.95 -21.84
N GLN A 388 6.34 24.42 -22.86
CA GLN A 388 6.80 23.04 -22.88
C GLN A 388 7.81 22.79 -21.76
N ASN A 389 8.73 23.71 -21.54
CA ASN A 389 9.75 23.62 -20.49
C ASN A 389 9.15 23.67 -19.08
N PHE A 390 8.03 24.36 -18.86
CA PHE A 390 7.37 24.45 -17.55
C PHE A 390 6.91 23.07 -17.05
N PHE A 391 6.20 22.31 -17.88
CA PHE A 391 5.68 20.98 -17.51
C PHE A 391 6.76 19.90 -17.59
N ALA A 392 7.59 19.89 -18.65
CA ALA A 392 8.71 18.97 -18.81
C ALA A 392 9.72 19.09 -17.66
N GLY A 393 10.02 20.33 -17.23
CA GLY A 393 10.93 20.57 -16.11
C GLY A 393 10.47 19.93 -14.80
N ARG A 394 9.16 19.88 -14.53
CA ARG A 394 8.61 19.22 -13.33
C ARG A 394 8.78 17.69 -13.40
N ILE A 395 8.50 17.08 -14.55
CA ILE A 395 8.68 15.63 -14.78
C ILE A 395 10.18 15.27 -14.72
N ASN A 396 11.03 16.05 -15.36
CA ASN A 396 12.48 15.84 -15.36
C ASN A 396 13.08 15.98 -13.96
N LYS A 397 12.60 16.94 -13.17
CA LYS A 397 12.97 17.08 -11.75
C LYS A 397 12.62 15.84 -10.95
N LEU A 398 11.43 15.24 -11.16
CA LEU A 398 11.02 14.01 -10.51
C LEU A 398 11.95 12.84 -10.87
N LYS A 399 12.31 12.69 -12.17
CA LYS A 399 13.22 11.65 -12.65
C LYS A 399 14.65 11.84 -12.11
N LYS A 400 15.16 13.07 -12.06
CA LYS A 400 16.53 13.39 -11.64
C LYS A 400 16.78 13.12 -10.15
N MET A 401 15.82 13.44 -9.27
CA MET A 401 15.96 13.23 -7.82
C MET A 401 16.04 11.76 -7.41
N LYS A 402 15.66 10.83 -8.27
CA LYS A 402 15.67 9.38 -7.99
C LYS A 402 16.96 8.69 -8.44
N SER A 403 17.76 9.30 -9.30
CA SER A 403 19.02 8.71 -9.82
C SER A 403 20.20 8.82 -8.85
N GLU A 404 20.16 9.73 -7.88
CA GLU A 404 21.30 10.03 -6.99
C GLU A 404 21.47 9.03 -5.82
N ASN A 405 20.52 8.14 -5.58
CA ASN A 405 20.50 7.23 -4.42
C ASN A 405 20.89 5.78 -4.74
N ASP A 406 21.46 5.48 -5.90
CA ASP A 406 21.83 4.11 -6.27
C ASP A 406 23.14 3.67 -5.58
N LYS A 407 23.00 3.05 -4.39
CA LYS A 407 24.08 2.30 -3.74
C LYS A 407 24.43 1.07 -4.59
N LYS A 408 25.74 0.72 -4.65
CA LYS A 408 26.23 -0.50 -5.33
C LYS A 408 25.33 -1.71 -5.03
N GLU A 409 24.76 -2.29 -6.06
CA GLU A 409 23.84 -3.41 -5.97
C GLU A 409 24.53 -4.67 -5.42
N ARG A 410 24.04 -5.18 -4.28
CA ARG A 410 24.49 -6.47 -3.73
C ARG A 410 23.84 -7.63 -4.50
N LYS A 411 24.62 -8.67 -4.81
CA LYS A 411 24.08 -9.95 -5.34
C LYS A 411 23.31 -10.65 -4.21
N THR A 412 21.98 -10.52 -4.22
CA THR A 412 21.09 -11.19 -3.25
C THR A 412 20.42 -12.39 -3.90
N LEU A 413 20.02 -13.37 -3.09
CA LEU A 413 19.27 -14.55 -3.56
C LEU A 413 18.03 -14.13 -4.38
N GLY A 414 17.29 -13.13 -3.91
CA GLY A 414 16.12 -12.61 -4.61
C GLY A 414 16.39 -12.13 -6.04
N LYS A 415 17.61 -11.65 -6.36
CA LYS A 415 17.99 -11.29 -7.74
C LYS A 415 18.26 -12.50 -8.64
N ILE A 416 18.74 -13.60 -8.06
CA ILE A 416 19.03 -14.84 -8.79
C ILE A 416 17.73 -15.51 -9.21
N VAL A 417 16.75 -15.52 -8.32
CA VAL A 417 15.50 -16.29 -8.50
C VAL A 417 14.35 -15.48 -9.13
N SER A 418 14.45 -14.15 -9.13
CA SER A 418 13.38 -13.24 -9.58
C SER A 418 12.99 -13.48 -11.04
N GLY A 419 11.75 -13.88 -11.27
CA GLY A 419 11.20 -14.16 -12.60
C GLY A 419 11.74 -15.43 -13.25
N MET A 420 12.25 -16.40 -12.46
CA MET A 420 12.94 -17.56 -12.99
C MET A 420 12.36 -18.89 -12.46
N PRO A 421 12.41 -19.98 -13.26
CA PRO A 421 12.06 -21.33 -12.81
C PRO A 421 13.21 -21.92 -11.99
N ILE A 422 13.07 -21.89 -10.65
CA ILE A 422 14.16 -22.27 -9.72
C ILE A 422 14.45 -23.77 -9.67
N THR A 423 13.57 -24.60 -10.19
CA THR A 423 13.77 -26.06 -10.30
C THR A 423 14.54 -26.47 -11.58
N GLU A 424 14.76 -25.54 -12.52
CA GLU A 424 15.64 -25.79 -13.66
C GLU A 424 17.10 -25.88 -13.22
N SER A 425 17.85 -26.84 -13.81
CA SER A 425 19.20 -27.20 -13.38
C SER A 425 20.15 -26.00 -13.27
N GLU A 426 20.10 -25.08 -14.22
CA GLU A 426 20.95 -23.91 -14.26
C GLU A 426 20.68 -22.94 -13.09
N VAL A 427 19.40 -22.70 -12.77
CA VAL A 427 18.99 -21.78 -11.71
C VAL A 427 19.18 -22.44 -10.34
N ALA A 428 18.83 -23.72 -10.22
CA ALA A 428 19.05 -24.52 -9.02
C ALA A 428 20.52 -24.52 -8.60
N GLU A 429 21.44 -24.71 -9.54
CA GLU A 429 22.88 -24.68 -9.28
C GLU A 429 23.34 -23.28 -8.81
N LYS A 430 22.87 -22.20 -9.43
CA LYS A 430 23.16 -20.83 -8.98
C LYS A 430 22.69 -20.57 -7.53
N VAL A 431 21.53 -21.12 -7.16
CA VAL A 431 21.00 -21.02 -5.80
C VAL A 431 21.88 -21.80 -4.82
N LYS A 432 22.27 -23.04 -5.14
CA LYS A 432 23.18 -23.86 -4.32
C LYS A 432 24.51 -23.14 -4.09
N GLN A 433 25.15 -22.67 -5.15
CA GLN A 433 26.43 -21.93 -5.06
C GLN A 433 26.30 -20.66 -4.21
N HIS A 434 25.19 -19.93 -4.32
CA HIS A 434 24.97 -18.74 -3.51
C HIS A 434 24.88 -19.08 -2.01
N VAL A 435 24.16 -20.15 -1.64
CA VAL A 435 23.99 -20.60 -0.25
C VAL A 435 25.33 -21.08 0.33
N GLU A 436 26.12 -21.86 -0.43
CA GLU A 436 27.47 -22.32 -0.03
C GLU A 436 28.44 -21.16 0.20
N ASN A 437 28.43 -20.16 -0.68
CA ASN A 437 29.27 -18.98 -0.54
C ASN A 437 28.91 -18.12 0.68
N GLN A 438 27.63 -18.07 1.07
CA GLN A 438 27.21 -17.42 2.32
C GLN A 438 27.64 -18.21 3.56
N GLY A 439 27.69 -19.55 3.48
CA GLY A 439 28.21 -20.39 4.56
C GLY A 439 29.71 -20.19 4.83
N LYS A 440 30.50 -20.01 3.77
CA LYS A 440 31.97 -19.77 3.85
C LYS A 440 32.34 -18.38 4.40
N ASN A 441 31.44 -17.39 4.28
CA ASN A 441 31.68 -16.00 4.71
C ASN A 441 31.18 -15.69 6.14
N LYS A 442 30.69 -16.65 6.91
CA LYS A 442 30.42 -16.45 8.33
C LYS A 442 31.74 -16.57 9.08
N PRO A 443 32.26 -15.53 9.78
CA PRO A 443 33.41 -15.67 10.63
C PRO A 443 33.09 -16.69 11.72
N SER A 444 33.88 -17.75 11.82
CA SER A 444 33.84 -18.67 12.92
C SER A 444 34.13 -17.92 14.21
N ASN A 445 33.14 -17.68 15.04
CA ASN A 445 33.35 -17.22 16.41
C ASN A 445 34.04 -18.34 17.20
N GLN A 446 35.35 -18.44 17.01
CA GLN A 446 36.20 -19.13 17.98
C GLN A 446 36.18 -18.32 19.27
N SER A 447 35.65 -18.95 20.28
CA SER A 447 35.65 -18.49 21.66
C SER A 447 37.05 -18.13 22.11
N CYS A 448 37.39 -16.88 22.19
CA CYS A 448 38.58 -16.39 22.83
C CYS A 448 38.31 -16.40 24.35
N LYS A 449 38.82 -17.45 25.02
CA LYS A 449 38.95 -17.51 26.48
C LYS A 449 39.86 -16.35 26.90
N LYS A 450 39.33 -15.32 27.50
CA LYS A 450 40.10 -14.32 28.25
C LYS A 450 40.43 -14.91 29.61
N THR A 451 41.70 -15.25 29.77
CA THR A 451 42.39 -15.53 31.04
C THR A 451 42.21 -14.41 32.03
N GLY A 452 41.93 -14.81 33.26
CA GLY A 452 41.66 -13.94 34.37
C GLY A 452 42.81 -13.07 34.83
N LYS A 453 42.48 -11.96 35.44
CA LYS A 453 43.28 -11.32 36.50
C LYS A 453 42.46 -11.26 37.78
N GLN A 454 42.96 -12.02 38.74
CA GLN A 454 42.56 -12.01 40.14
C GLN A 454 42.81 -10.61 40.74
N ASN A 455 41.88 -10.12 41.52
CA ASN A 455 42.20 -9.34 42.73
C ASN A 455 41.30 -9.78 43.88
N LYS A 456 42.01 -10.25 44.92
CA LYS A 456 41.53 -10.67 46.23
C LYS A 456 41.03 -9.47 47.05
N LYS A 457 39.97 -9.68 47.84
CA LYS A 457 39.90 -9.43 49.28
C LYS A 457 38.58 -10.02 49.81
N ASN A 458 38.68 -11.09 50.54
CA ASN A 458 38.43 -11.38 51.99
C ASN A 458 37.29 -10.55 52.61
N THR A 459 36.32 -11.09 53.31
CA THR A 459 36.19 -12.07 54.42
C THR A 459 34.70 -12.21 54.69
N SER A 460 34.22 -13.29 54.96
CA SER A 460 34.02 -14.25 56.03
C SER A 460 32.53 -14.49 56.33
N THR A 461 32.18 -15.78 56.30
CA THR A 461 31.42 -16.62 57.28
C THR A 461 29.99 -16.13 57.63
N SER A 462 28.97 -16.94 57.65
CA SER A 462 28.70 -18.34 58.05
C SER A 462 27.23 -18.68 57.77
N ALA A 463 26.91 -19.78 57.25
CA ALA A 463 26.25 -20.99 57.73
C ALA A 463 24.83 -20.89 58.31
N SER A 464 24.04 -21.82 57.79
CA SER A 464 23.01 -22.70 58.40
C SER A 464 21.54 -22.23 58.32
N SER A 465 20.76 -22.93 57.56
CA SER A 465 19.93 -24.12 57.84
C SER A 465 18.48 -23.86 58.25
N LEU A 466 17.60 -24.43 57.44
CA LEU A 466 16.40 -25.25 57.76
C LEU A 466 15.17 -24.63 58.45
N THR A 467 14.05 -24.89 57.80
CA THR A 467 12.81 -25.55 58.23
C THR A 467 11.51 -24.70 58.24
N SER A 468 10.59 -25.24 57.42
CA SER A 468 9.15 -25.51 57.66
C SER A 468 8.20 -24.50 58.24
N GLY A 469 7.07 -24.31 57.53
CA GLY A 469 5.79 -23.66 57.81
C GLY A 469 5.07 -24.04 59.12
N PRO A 470 3.76 -23.84 59.35
CA PRO A 470 2.66 -23.37 58.52
C PRO A 470 1.69 -22.40 59.23
N SER A 471 0.71 -21.85 58.43
CA SER A 471 -0.68 -21.47 58.75
C SER A 471 -1.03 -20.66 60.03
N HIS A 472 -1.82 -19.59 59.87
CA HIS A 472 -3.20 -19.39 60.34
C HIS A 472 -3.68 -17.92 60.28
N THR A 473 -4.83 -17.77 59.63
CA THR A 473 -5.94 -16.81 59.82
C THR A 473 -5.88 -15.81 60.95
N LYS A 474 -6.27 -14.53 60.70
CA LYS A 474 -7.44 -13.86 61.25
C LYS A 474 -7.63 -12.39 60.80
N LEU A 475 -8.90 -12.08 60.63
CA LEU A 475 -9.67 -10.91 60.32
C LEU A 475 -9.29 -9.56 60.97
N GLY A 476 -9.33 -8.48 60.19
CA GLY A 476 -9.97 -7.18 60.19
C GLY A 476 -9.71 -6.21 61.39
N PRO A 477 -10.20 -4.96 61.40
CA PRO A 477 -10.73 -4.13 60.29
C PRO A 477 -10.13 -2.69 60.24
N SER A 478 -10.44 -2.01 59.10
CA SER A 478 -10.65 -0.57 58.91
C SER A 478 -9.65 0.48 59.43
N ASN A 479 -9.09 1.28 58.52
CA ASN A 479 -9.40 2.72 58.46
C ASN A 479 -8.88 3.36 57.15
N ILE A 480 -9.75 4.17 56.59
CA ILE A 480 -9.66 4.97 55.39
C ILE A 480 -8.70 6.15 55.61
N ILE A 481 -7.70 6.35 54.72
CA ILE A 481 -7.22 7.70 54.38
C ILE A 481 -6.87 7.68 52.88
N ASN A 482 -7.66 8.41 52.12
CA ASN A 482 -7.45 8.71 50.71
C ASN A 482 -6.19 9.54 50.47
N LYS A 483 -5.27 9.06 49.65
CA LYS A 483 -4.37 9.90 48.87
C LYS A 483 -4.47 9.46 47.40
N PRO A 484 -4.68 10.38 46.44
CA PRO A 484 -4.78 10.03 45.03
C PRO A 484 -3.41 9.63 44.51
N GLY A 485 -3.30 8.40 44.00
CA GLY A 485 -2.17 7.93 43.23
C GLY A 485 -2.10 8.62 41.86
N PRO A 486 -0.92 8.69 41.22
CA PRO A 486 -0.77 9.38 39.95
C PRO A 486 -1.57 8.70 38.84
N SER A 487 -2.45 9.47 38.24
CA SER A 487 -3.21 9.10 37.07
C SER A 487 -2.28 8.55 35.96
N HIS A 488 -2.52 7.34 35.51
CA HIS A 488 -1.98 6.83 34.26
C HIS A 488 -2.38 7.78 33.12
N LYS A 489 -1.42 8.55 32.64
CA LYS A 489 -1.55 9.32 31.39
C LYS A 489 -1.69 8.31 30.27
N SER A 490 -2.86 8.24 29.67
CA SER A 490 -3.08 7.63 28.37
C SER A 490 -2.04 8.17 27.38
N PRO A 491 -1.46 7.33 26.49
CA PRO A 491 -0.53 7.80 25.47
C PRO A 491 -1.26 8.80 24.57
N LYS A 492 -0.69 9.99 24.40
CA LYS A 492 -1.15 11.00 23.45
C LYS A 492 -1.14 10.37 22.04
N PRO A 493 -2.21 10.47 21.24
CA PRO A 493 -2.13 10.11 19.83
C PRO A 493 -1.16 11.10 19.17
N GLY A 494 0.01 10.60 18.80
CA GLY A 494 0.88 11.31 17.87
C GLY A 494 0.26 11.25 16.46
N PRO A 495 0.73 12.07 15.51
CA PRO A 495 0.35 11.92 14.12
C PRO A 495 0.59 10.47 13.76
N SER A 496 -0.46 9.80 13.30
CA SER A 496 -0.47 8.37 13.01
C SER A 496 0.75 8.02 12.17
N HIS A 497 1.64 7.20 12.73
CA HIS A 497 2.58 6.49 11.90
C HIS A 497 1.75 5.78 10.83
N ILE A 498 2.04 6.07 9.58
CA ILE A 498 1.50 5.34 8.44
C ILE A 498 2.00 3.91 8.60
N TYR A 499 1.20 3.07 9.25
CA TYR A 499 1.36 1.63 9.12
C TYR A 499 0.96 1.30 7.69
N ILE A 500 1.92 0.85 6.92
CA ILE A 500 1.69 0.26 5.60
C ILE A 500 0.90 -1.03 5.86
N ASP A 501 -0.42 -0.92 5.80
CA ASP A 501 -1.31 -2.07 5.75
C ASP A 501 -1.35 -2.54 4.30
N ASP A 502 -0.78 -3.71 4.05
CA ASP A 502 -0.65 -4.35 2.74
C ASP A 502 -2.00 -4.88 2.21
N SER A 503 -3.12 -4.44 2.78
CA SER A 503 -4.45 -4.81 2.30
C SER A 503 -4.86 -3.92 1.14
N MET A 504 -4.92 -4.50 -0.05
CA MET A 504 -5.53 -3.90 -1.22
C MET A 504 -7.02 -3.63 -0.95
N ASP A 505 -7.34 -2.40 -0.63
CA ASP A 505 -8.72 -1.96 -0.43
C ASP A 505 -9.31 -1.47 -1.74
N PHE A 506 -10.25 -2.24 -2.28
CA PHE A 506 -11.17 -1.81 -3.32
C PHE A 506 -12.38 -1.14 -2.64
N SER A 507 -12.18 -0.10 -1.86
CA SER A 507 -13.31 0.62 -1.30
C SER A 507 -13.59 1.87 -2.11
N ASP A 508 -14.87 2.01 -2.40
CA ASP A 508 -15.49 3.17 -2.97
C ASP A 508 -15.08 4.47 -2.24
N THR A 509 -14.99 5.50 -3.05
CA THR A 509 -14.80 6.89 -2.70
C THR A 509 -15.65 7.31 -1.50
N ASP A 510 -15.01 7.48 -0.34
CA ASP A 510 -15.48 8.40 0.68
C ASP A 510 -14.38 9.43 0.93
N ASP A 511 -14.63 10.65 0.46
CA ASP A 511 -13.89 11.86 0.81
C ASP A 511 -14.10 12.13 2.31
N GLU A 512 -13.32 11.49 3.17
CA GLU A 512 -13.16 11.97 4.53
C GLU A 512 -12.21 13.16 4.47
N ASP A 513 -12.76 14.37 4.51
CA ASP A 513 -12.00 15.59 4.79
C ASP A 513 -11.25 15.39 6.12
N ILE A 514 -9.95 15.70 6.10
CA ILE A 514 -9.12 15.65 7.34
C ILE A 514 -9.80 16.55 8.37
N PRO A 515 -10.16 16.05 9.57
CA PRO A 515 -10.86 16.84 10.57
C PRO A 515 -10.09 18.12 10.88
N GLU A 516 -10.79 19.25 11.02
CA GLU A 516 -10.15 20.55 11.35
C GLU A 516 -9.24 20.49 12.58
N VAL A 517 -9.52 19.57 13.50
CA VAL A 517 -8.72 19.34 14.71
C VAL A 517 -7.34 18.74 14.41
N GLU A 518 -7.12 18.16 13.25
CA GLU A 518 -5.84 17.59 12.81
C GLU A 518 -5.05 18.57 11.92
N LEU A 519 -5.64 19.71 11.56
CA LEU A 519 -4.97 20.73 10.79
C LEU A 519 -4.17 21.69 11.69
N CYS A 520 -3.11 22.26 11.13
CA CYS A 520 -2.35 23.30 11.79
C CYS A 520 -3.24 24.53 12.06
N CYS A 521 -3.33 24.98 13.30
CA CYS A 521 -4.18 26.11 13.67
C CYS A 521 -3.74 27.44 13.05
N VAL A 522 -2.50 27.54 12.56
CA VAL A 522 -1.94 28.74 11.92
C VAL A 522 -2.19 28.74 10.42
N CYS A 523 -1.73 27.71 9.70
CA CYS A 523 -1.82 27.67 8.24
C CYS A 523 -3.02 26.87 7.71
N LYS A 524 -3.82 26.25 8.59
CA LYS A 524 -5.00 25.44 8.25
C LYS A 524 -4.68 24.30 7.28
N GLN A 525 -3.47 23.76 7.33
CA GLN A 525 -3.00 22.69 6.46
C GLN A 525 -2.36 21.58 7.26
N PHE A 526 -2.45 20.37 6.77
CA PHE A 526 -1.74 19.22 7.34
C PHE A 526 -0.25 19.25 6.99
N THR A 527 0.12 19.69 5.79
CA THR A 527 1.51 19.85 5.35
C THR A 527 1.79 21.32 5.03
N PRO A 528 2.85 21.96 5.58
CA PRO A 528 3.16 23.35 5.33
C PRO A 528 3.48 23.62 3.86
N ASN A 529 3.10 24.79 3.33
CA ASN A 529 3.34 25.19 1.94
C ASN A 529 4.82 25.13 1.54
N GLN A 530 5.73 25.44 2.45
CA GLN A 530 7.18 25.38 2.21
C GLN A 530 7.70 23.98 1.90
N ILE A 531 7.04 22.93 2.42
CA ILE A 531 7.37 21.54 2.11
C ILE A 531 6.69 21.08 0.82
N ARG A 532 5.49 21.59 0.51
CA ARG A 532 4.76 21.25 -0.72
C ARG A 532 5.48 21.66 -1.99
N LEU A 533 6.29 22.71 -1.95
CA LEU A 533 7.08 23.20 -3.09
C LEU A 533 8.41 22.45 -3.25
N GLY A 534 8.83 21.67 -2.26
CA GLY A 534 10.06 20.86 -2.29
C GLY A 534 9.75 19.41 -2.60
N VAL A 535 10.35 18.82 -3.62
CA VAL A 535 10.29 17.39 -3.90
C VAL A 535 11.24 16.68 -2.93
N GLY A 536 10.78 16.40 -1.72
CA GLY A 536 11.51 15.66 -0.69
C GLY A 536 10.59 15.30 0.47
N VAL A 537 10.76 14.09 1.04
CA VAL A 537 10.06 13.68 2.25
C VAL A 537 10.78 14.30 3.45
N GLU A 538 10.47 15.54 3.76
CA GLU A 538 10.89 16.15 5.02
C GLU A 538 9.79 15.93 6.06
N LEU A 539 10.10 15.21 7.13
CA LEU A 539 9.14 14.96 8.22
C LEU A 539 8.82 16.26 8.94
N THR A 540 7.57 16.68 8.88
CA THR A 540 7.08 17.86 9.59
C THR A 540 7.00 17.59 11.09
N LYS A 541 7.68 18.39 11.90
CA LYS A 541 7.55 18.33 13.35
C LYS A 541 6.36 19.17 13.81
N TRP A 542 5.48 18.53 14.59
CA TRP A 542 4.29 19.14 15.15
C TRP A 542 4.45 19.40 16.64
N VAL A 543 3.80 20.44 17.13
CA VAL A 543 3.66 20.73 18.58
C VAL A 543 2.20 20.96 18.90
N GLN A 544 1.73 20.37 19.99
CA GLN A 544 0.37 20.54 20.49
C GLN A 544 0.34 21.64 21.56
N CYS A 545 -0.68 22.47 21.53
CA CYS A 545 -0.93 23.47 22.57
C CYS A 545 -1.20 22.81 23.92
N ASP A 546 -0.52 23.24 24.97
CA ASP A 546 -0.67 22.71 26.34
C ASP A 546 -1.91 23.25 27.06
N ASN A 547 -2.65 24.17 26.45
CA ASN A 547 -3.95 24.60 26.98
C ASN A 547 -4.97 23.45 26.81
N TYR A 548 -5.49 22.96 27.96
CA TYR A 548 -6.40 21.80 27.99
C TYR A 548 -7.73 22.01 27.26
N ARG A 549 -8.14 23.26 27.02
CA ARG A 549 -9.37 23.61 26.29
C ARG A 549 -9.13 23.72 24.78
N CYS A 550 -7.90 24.04 24.35
CA CYS A 550 -7.58 24.34 22.97
C CYS A 550 -7.12 23.08 22.21
N LYS A 551 -6.07 22.40 22.70
CA LYS A 551 -5.46 21.20 22.10
C LYS A 551 -5.09 21.30 20.61
N HIS A 552 -4.98 22.51 20.05
CA HIS A 552 -4.62 22.72 18.65
C HIS A 552 -3.20 22.24 18.34
N TRP A 553 -3.01 21.75 17.12
CA TRP A 553 -1.71 21.40 16.58
C TRP A 553 -1.13 22.53 15.74
N THR A 554 0.21 22.66 15.75
CA THR A 554 0.92 23.71 14.99
C THR A 554 2.22 23.12 14.44
N HIS A 555 2.60 23.50 13.22
CA HIS A 555 3.89 23.11 12.64
C HIS A 555 5.03 23.83 13.36
N LEU A 556 5.91 23.07 14.04
CA LEU A 556 6.97 23.65 14.88
C LEU A 556 7.94 24.55 14.10
N LYS A 557 8.43 24.10 12.93
CA LYS A 557 9.44 24.81 12.14
C LYS A 557 8.85 25.93 11.27
N TYR A 558 7.61 25.78 10.83
CA TYR A 558 7.03 26.61 9.76
C TYR A 558 5.98 27.61 10.24
N CYS A 559 5.34 27.32 11.35
CA CYS A 559 4.25 28.14 11.88
C CYS A 559 4.51 28.64 13.30
N THR A 560 5.74 28.46 13.83
CA THR A 560 6.20 29.03 15.10
C THR A 560 7.62 29.54 14.94
N GLU A 561 8.05 30.43 15.82
CA GLU A 561 9.44 30.90 15.90
C GLU A 561 10.37 29.89 16.62
N LEU A 562 9.80 28.80 17.12
CA LEU A 562 10.52 27.81 17.92
C LEU A 562 11.15 26.74 17.02
N ARG A 563 12.43 26.48 17.19
CA ARG A 563 13.16 25.40 16.51
C ARG A 563 13.00 24.03 17.19
N ALA A 564 12.75 24.02 18.48
CA ALA A 564 12.53 22.81 19.29
C ALA A 564 11.77 23.14 20.57
N VAL A 565 10.93 22.21 21.05
CA VAL A 565 10.27 22.29 22.36
C VAL A 565 10.95 21.29 23.28
N ARG A 566 11.50 21.75 24.43
CA ARG A 566 12.11 20.88 25.43
C ARG A 566 11.02 20.14 26.23
N ARG A 567 11.34 19.00 26.80
CA ARG A 567 10.40 18.07 27.45
C ARG A 567 9.51 18.69 28.56
N ASN A 568 9.98 19.75 29.18
CA ASN A 568 9.30 20.43 30.31
C ASN A 568 8.85 21.87 30.00
N THR A 569 8.92 22.29 28.74
CA THR A 569 8.50 23.63 28.33
C THR A 569 7.05 23.58 27.82
N LYS A 570 6.17 24.41 28.39
CA LYS A 570 4.81 24.55 27.93
C LYS A 570 4.79 25.32 26.60
N PHE A 571 4.00 24.87 25.66
CA PHE A 571 3.75 25.55 24.40
C PHE A 571 2.29 25.97 24.31
N TYR A 572 2.05 27.25 24.00
CA TYR A 572 0.73 27.79 23.74
C TYR A 572 0.67 28.24 22.28
N CYS A 573 -0.38 27.84 21.56
CA CYS A 573 -0.60 28.27 20.18
C CYS A 573 -0.97 29.77 20.13
N MET A 574 -0.95 30.34 18.94
CA MET A 574 -1.28 31.78 18.74
C MET A 574 -2.65 32.19 19.30
N HIS A 575 -3.61 31.27 19.38
CA HIS A 575 -4.94 31.54 19.94
C HIS A 575 -4.98 31.53 21.46
N CYS A 576 -3.92 31.07 22.15
CA CYS A 576 -3.85 30.95 23.60
C CYS A 576 -2.69 31.74 24.22
N LYS A 577 -1.85 32.38 23.39
CA LYS A 577 -0.67 33.10 23.83
C LYS A 577 -1.02 34.36 24.64
N ASP A 578 -2.19 34.94 24.42
CA ASP A 578 -2.68 36.17 25.05
C ASP A 578 -3.74 35.90 26.14
N MET A 579 -3.89 34.66 26.60
CA MET A 579 -4.87 34.25 27.61
C MET A 579 -4.24 33.94 28.99
N GLU A 580 -3.05 34.48 29.31
CA GLU A 580 -2.49 34.46 30.67
C GLU A 580 -2.97 35.64 31.50
#